data_068eacdbbcf454760638dec3f4b3e3f9
#
_entry.id   068eacdbbcf454760638dec3f4b3e3f9
#
_cell.length_a   1.000
_cell.length_b   1.000
_cell.length_c   1.000
_cell.angle_alpha   90.00
_cell.angle_beta   90.00
_cell.angle_gamma   90.00
#
_symmetry.space_group_name_H-M   'P 1'
#
loop_
_entity.id
_entity.type
_entity.pdbx_description
1 polymer ?
#
loop_
_entity_poly.entity_id
_entity_poly.type
_entity_poly.pdbx_seq_one_letter_code
_entity_poly.pdbx_strand_id
1 'polypeptide(L)'
;MARNPNPERGGDRPSRERGERNERSQRGQRSDNQNPRDREESDLVDKLVHINRVAKVVKGGRRFAFAALVVVGDAKGRVGYCSGKAREVPEAIRKATDQAKRNMIRVALREGRTLHHDANGHFGAGRVVLRAAPAGTGIIAGGPMRAVFETMGVQDVVAKCLGTSNPHNMIKATFDALINLASPRHVAAKRGKNVGDIIGRRDGAAAAAAAGA
;
A
#
# COMPACT_ATOMS: atom_id res chain seq x y z
N MET A 1 68.55 -19.88 18.09
CA MET A 1 69.08 -18.97 19.12
C MET A 1 68.06 -17.89 19.32
N ALA A 2 67.48 -17.56 20.46
CA ALA A 2 67.67 -17.96 21.84
C ALA A 2 66.27 -17.82 22.52
N ARG A 3 66.03 -18.68 23.44
CA ARG A 3 64.96 -18.69 24.44
C ARG A 3 65.09 -17.42 25.33
N ASN A 4 63.97 -16.93 25.85
CA ASN A 4 63.96 -16.50 27.24
C ASN A 4 62.55 -16.60 27.88
N PRO A 5 62.50 -16.94 29.16
CA PRO A 5 61.32 -17.43 29.83
C PRO A 5 60.67 -16.42 30.79
N ASN A 6 59.45 -16.78 31.21
CA ASN A 6 58.63 -16.27 32.28
C ASN A 6 59.41 -16.03 33.63
N PRO A 7 58.96 -15.16 34.52
CA PRO A 7 58.54 -15.72 35.79
C PRO A 7 57.22 -15.19 36.36
N GLU A 8 56.54 -16.15 36.99
CA GLU A 8 55.43 -16.04 37.93
C GLU A 8 55.70 -15.05 39.06
N ARG A 9 54.67 -14.37 39.50
CA ARG A 9 54.48 -14.02 40.90
C ARG A 9 52.99 -14.02 41.24
N GLY A 10 52.68 -14.93 42.09
CA GLY A 10 51.48 -15.04 42.86
C GLY A 10 51.36 -13.92 43.92
N GLY A 11 50.16 -13.73 44.37
CA GLY A 11 49.75 -12.84 45.42
C GLY A 11 48.30 -13.19 45.82
N ASP A 12 48.22 -13.88 46.95
CA ASP A 12 47.07 -14.37 47.66
C ASP A 12 46.17 -13.25 48.23
N ARG A 13 44.83 -13.42 48.07
CA ARG A 13 43.67 -13.21 48.96
C ARG A 13 43.48 -11.86 49.74
N PRO A 14 42.23 -11.57 50.18
CA PRO A 14 41.17 -12.43 50.67
C PRO A 14 39.71 -12.12 50.27
N SER A 15 38.90 -13.17 50.45
CA SER A 15 37.43 -13.21 50.57
C SER A 15 36.86 -12.15 51.53
N ARG A 16 35.81 -11.47 51.08
CA ARG A 16 34.79 -10.87 51.95
C ARG A 16 33.42 -11.14 51.40
N GLU A 17 32.72 -12.04 52.07
CA GLU A 17 31.26 -12.14 52.12
C GLU A 17 30.66 -10.79 52.52
N ARG A 18 29.56 -10.48 51.91
CA ARG A 18 28.33 -9.85 52.45
C ARG A 18 27.63 -9.00 51.40
N GLY A 19 26.41 -9.40 51.14
CA GLY A 19 25.44 -8.44 50.67
C GLY A 19 24.33 -9.03 49.82
N GLU A 20 23.62 -10.06 50.30
CA GLU A 20 22.22 -10.23 49.91
C GLU A 20 21.46 -8.96 50.28
N ARG A 21 21.04 -8.20 49.28
CA ARG A 21 19.87 -7.29 49.33
C ARG A 21 19.78 -6.53 47.98
N ASN A 22 18.86 -6.93 47.20
CA ASN A 22 17.94 -6.17 46.39
C ASN A 22 17.56 -6.84 45.06
N GLU A 23 17.08 -8.05 45.17
CA GLU A 23 16.08 -8.55 44.22
C GLU A 23 14.71 -8.04 44.66
N ARG A 24 14.42 -6.79 44.40
CA ARG A 24 13.04 -6.29 44.31
C ARG A 24 13.02 -4.99 43.51
N SER A 25 12.14 -4.96 42.52
CA SER A 25 11.76 -3.77 41.75
C SER A 25 12.56 -3.44 40.49
N GLN A 26 12.54 -4.32 39.51
CA GLN A 26 12.54 -3.86 38.09
C GLN A 26 11.58 -4.71 37.25
N ARG A 27 10.40 -4.98 37.80
CA ARG A 27 9.19 -5.20 37.01
C ARG A 27 8.50 -3.86 36.85
N GLY A 28 9.02 -3.03 35.98
CA GLY A 28 8.48 -1.71 35.77
C GLY A 28 8.72 -1.29 34.33
N GLN A 29 7.64 -1.31 33.56
CA GLN A 29 7.48 -0.48 32.36
C GLN A 29 8.47 -0.80 31.23
N ARG A 30 8.20 -1.86 30.49
CA ARG A 30 8.38 -1.80 29.06
C ARG A 30 7.39 -0.74 28.55
N SER A 31 7.83 0.50 28.57
CA SER A 31 7.16 1.58 27.86
C SER A 31 7.10 1.18 26.39
N ASP A 32 5.88 0.98 25.92
CA ASP A 32 5.52 0.90 24.50
C ASP A 32 5.96 2.20 23.82
N ASN A 33 7.26 2.36 23.63
CA ASN A 33 7.81 3.38 22.75
C ASN A 33 7.80 2.83 21.31
N GLN A 34 6.60 2.43 20.87
CA GLN A 34 6.36 2.14 19.46
C GLN A 34 6.50 3.45 18.72
N ASN A 35 7.53 3.54 17.90
CA ASN A 35 7.74 4.65 16.99
C ASN A 35 6.44 4.93 16.23
N PRO A 36 6.05 6.20 16.01
CA PRO A 36 4.86 6.53 15.23
C PRO A 36 4.83 5.84 13.85
N ARG A 37 6.01 5.56 13.28
CA ARG A 37 6.16 4.80 12.02
C ARG A 37 5.71 3.34 12.14
N ASP A 38 5.98 2.69 13.28
CA ASP A 38 5.59 1.28 13.50
C ASP A 38 4.06 1.16 13.70
N ARG A 39 3.40 2.20 14.23
CA ARG A 39 1.93 2.27 14.33
C ARG A 39 1.27 2.49 12.98
N GLU A 40 1.83 3.35 12.12
CA GLU A 40 1.33 3.53 10.75
C GLU A 40 1.51 2.26 9.89
N GLU A 41 2.52 1.45 10.17
CA GLU A 41 2.75 0.18 9.46
C GLU A 41 1.75 -0.92 9.85
N SER A 42 1.23 -0.92 11.07
CA SER A 42 0.25 -1.91 11.55
C SER A 42 -1.14 -1.74 10.94
N ASP A 43 -1.48 -0.52 10.48
CA ASP A 43 -2.80 -0.21 9.92
C ASP A 43 -2.89 -0.45 8.40
N LEU A 44 -1.80 -0.93 7.77
CA LEU A 44 -1.78 -1.17 6.32
C LEU A 44 -2.34 -2.55 5.98
N VAL A 45 -3.29 -2.56 5.06
CA VAL A 45 -3.85 -3.78 4.47
C VAL A 45 -3.09 -4.09 3.19
N ASP A 46 -2.50 -5.29 3.09
CA ASP A 46 -1.87 -5.78 1.87
C ASP A 46 -2.71 -6.86 1.20
N LYS A 47 -2.72 -6.85 -0.12
CA LYS A 47 -3.44 -7.83 -0.93
C LYS A 47 -2.60 -8.34 -2.07
N LEU A 48 -2.37 -9.65 -2.09
CA LEU A 48 -1.70 -10.32 -3.18
C LEU A 48 -2.66 -10.43 -4.37
N VAL A 49 -2.28 -9.87 -5.51
CA VAL A 49 -3.09 -9.88 -6.74
C VAL A 49 -2.73 -11.04 -7.65
N HIS A 50 -1.44 -11.26 -7.86
CA HIS A 50 -0.97 -12.26 -8.80
C HIS A 50 0.42 -12.78 -8.46
N ILE A 51 0.62 -14.09 -8.63
CA ILE A 51 1.94 -14.74 -8.53
C ILE A 51 2.23 -15.45 -9.84
N ASN A 52 3.44 -15.24 -10.36
CA ASN A 52 3.93 -15.91 -11.55
C ASN A 52 5.27 -16.61 -11.25
N ARG A 53 5.41 -17.86 -11.69
CA ARG A 53 6.72 -18.52 -11.74
C ARG A 53 7.42 -18.14 -13.04
N VAL A 54 8.55 -17.50 -12.95
CA VAL A 54 9.39 -17.09 -14.08
C VAL A 54 10.65 -17.94 -14.14
N ALA A 55 11.20 -18.17 -15.33
CA ALA A 55 12.41 -18.95 -15.52
C ALA A 55 13.40 -18.21 -16.41
N LYS A 56 14.69 -18.33 -16.08
CA LYS A 56 15.81 -17.96 -16.94
C LYS A 56 16.52 -19.23 -17.40
N VAL A 57 16.60 -19.44 -18.70
CA VAL A 57 17.33 -20.57 -19.30
C VAL A 57 18.81 -20.21 -19.38
N VAL A 58 19.65 -21.10 -18.88
CA VAL A 58 21.12 -20.98 -18.90
C VAL A 58 21.74 -22.29 -19.42
N LYS A 59 23.02 -22.29 -19.78
CA LYS A 59 23.80 -23.54 -20.05
C LYS A 59 23.68 -24.39 -18.78
N GLY A 60 23.12 -25.57 -18.87
CA GLY A 60 22.90 -26.48 -17.72
C GLY A 60 21.50 -26.49 -17.13
N GLY A 61 20.52 -25.71 -17.67
CA GLY A 61 19.12 -25.85 -17.28
C GLY A 61 18.38 -24.54 -17.05
N ARG A 62 17.26 -24.62 -16.32
CA ARG A 62 16.37 -23.49 -16.04
C ARG A 62 16.52 -23.06 -14.58
N ARG A 63 16.76 -21.77 -14.35
CA ARG A 63 16.71 -21.17 -13.01
C ARG A 63 15.34 -20.53 -12.80
N PHE A 64 14.60 -21.06 -11.84
CA PHE A 64 13.26 -20.56 -11.50
C PHE A 64 13.31 -19.43 -10.47
N ALA A 65 12.34 -18.54 -10.57
CA ALA A 65 12.05 -17.50 -9.59
C ALA A 65 10.55 -17.22 -9.60
N PHE A 66 10.07 -16.52 -8.57
CA PHE A 66 8.67 -16.09 -8.45
C PHE A 66 8.58 -14.59 -8.54
N ALA A 67 7.55 -14.11 -9.24
CA ALA A 67 7.19 -12.70 -9.29
C ALA A 67 5.82 -12.53 -8.63
N ALA A 68 5.75 -11.74 -7.56
CA ALA A 68 4.51 -11.40 -6.87
C ALA A 68 4.10 -9.97 -7.22
N LEU A 69 2.83 -9.73 -7.46
CA LEU A 69 2.21 -8.42 -7.64
C LEU A 69 1.32 -8.15 -6.41
N VAL A 70 1.67 -7.13 -5.62
CA VAL A 70 1.00 -6.80 -4.37
C VAL A 70 0.48 -5.36 -4.42
N VAL A 71 -0.67 -5.15 -3.82
CA VAL A 71 -1.27 -3.85 -3.57
C VAL A 71 -1.35 -3.64 -2.06
N VAL A 72 -0.98 -2.46 -1.59
CA VAL A 72 -0.99 -2.08 -0.17
C VAL A 72 -1.80 -0.79 -0.02
N GLY A 73 -2.63 -0.69 1.00
CA GLY A 73 -3.39 0.52 1.29
C GLY A 73 -3.71 0.68 2.77
N ASP A 74 -4.15 1.85 3.15
CA ASP A 74 -4.49 2.22 4.53
C ASP A 74 -6.00 2.23 4.81
N ALA A 75 -6.81 1.80 3.84
CA ALA A 75 -8.27 1.91 3.89
C ALA A 75 -8.80 3.35 4.12
N LYS A 76 -7.94 4.38 4.00
CA LYS A 76 -8.25 5.80 4.21
C LYS A 76 -7.93 6.65 2.97
N GLY A 77 -7.87 6.02 1.81
CA GLY A 77 -7.62 6.67 0.52
C GLY A 77 -6.16 6.71 0.07
N ARG A 78 -5.23 6.06 0.78
CA ARG A 78 -3.86 5.84 0.29
C ARG A 78 -3.73 4.42 -0.24
N VAL A 79 -3.11 4.26 -1.38
CA VAL A 79 -2.88 2.96 -2.01
C VAL A 79 -1.58 2.98 -2.80
N GLY A 80 -0.86 1.87 -2.77
CA GLY A 80 0.37 1.65 -3.52
C GLY A 80 0.41 0.26 -4.12
N TYR A 81 1.17 0.07 -5.17
CA TYR A 81 1.40 -1.24 -5.76
C TYR A 81 2.85 -1.43 -6.13
N CYS A 82 3.29 -2.67 -6.07
CA CYS A 82 4.59 -3.05 -6.62
C CYS A 82 4.65 -4.52 -7.01
N SER A 83 5.62 -4.86 -7.84
CA SER A 83 5.96 -6.25 -8.14
C SER A 83 7.36 -6.60 -7.63
N GLY A 84 7.46 -7.63 -6.79
CA GLY A 84 8.72 -8.18 -6.29
C GLY A 84 9.09 -9.49 -6.97
N LYS A 85 10.40 -9.76 -7.10
CA LYS A 85 10.91 -11.04 -7.59
C LYS A 85 11.90 -11.63 -6.59
N ALA A 86 11.76 -12.95 -6.32
CA ALA A 86 12.68 -13.70 -5.48
C ALA A 86 12.70 -15.18 -5.87
N ARG A 87 13.61 -15.96 -5.25
CA ARG A 87 13.67 -17.41 -5.47
C ARG A 87 12.50 -18.12 -4.78
N GLU A 88 12.01 -17.57 -3.68
CA GLU A 88 10.89 -18.06 -2.88
C GLU A 88 9.71 -17.12 -2.93
N VAL A 89 8.49 -17.67 -2.80
CA VAL A 89 7.25 -16.89 -2.84
C VAL A 89 7.15 -15.90 -1.68
N PRO A 90 7.38 -16.28 -0.40
CA PRO A 90 7.28 -15.34 0.72
C PRO A 90 8.23 -14.14 0.59
N GLU A 91 9.46 -14.39 0.13
CA GLU A 91 10.45 -13.34 -0.09
C GLU A 91 10.03 -12.40 -1.23
N ALA A 92 9.43 -12.92 -2.31
CA ALA A 92 8.91 -12.11 -3.40
C ALA A 92 7.76 -11.20 -2.94
N ILE A 93 6.85 -11.71 -2.11
CA ILE A 93 5.75 -10.94 -1.51
C ILE A 93 6.32 -9.85 -0.61
N ARG A 94 7.20 -10.18 0.34
CA ARG A 94 7.82 -9.20 1.24
C ARG A 94 8.48 -8.06 0.48
N LYS A 95 9.30 -8.36 -0.53
CA LYS A 95 9.93 -7.33 -1.38
C LYS A 95 8.90 -6.44 -2.10
N ALA A 96 7.81 -7.04 -2.59
CA ALA A 96 6.74 -6.30 -3.25
C ALA A 96 6.02 -5.37 -2.26
N THR A 97 5.68 -5.85 -1.06
CA THR A 97 5.01 -5.09 0.00
C THR A 97 5.86 -3.92 0.46
N ASP A 98 7.14 -4.13 0.79
CA ASP A 98 8.07 -3.08 1.21
C ASP A 98 8.21 -1.96 0.17
N GLN A 99 8.22 -2.33 -1.11
CA GLN A 99 8.32 -1.37 -2.19
C GLN A 99 6.99 -0.68 -2.48
N ALA A 100 5.86 -1.37 -2.34
CA ALA A 100 4.52 -0.79 -2.48
C ALA A 100 4.24 0.25 -1.40
N LYS A 101 4.66 0.02 -0.14
CA LYS A 101 4.59 0.98 0.96
C LYS A 101 5.29 2.30 0.65
N ARG A 102 6.41 2.27 -0.06
CA ARG A 102 7.17 3.47 -0.45
C ARG A 102 6.51 4.26 -1.57
N ASN A 103 5.73 3.59 -2.41
CA ASN A 103 5.12 4.17 -3.62
C ASN A 103 3.62 4.43 -3.44
N MET A 104 3.17 4.70 -2.22
CA MET A 104 1.75 4.99 -1.96
C MET A 104 1.37 6.37 -2.48
N ILE A 105 0.25 6.43 -3.18
CA ILE A 105 -0.42 7.67 -3.61
C ILE A 105 -1.64 7.93 -2.75
N ARG A 106 -1.99 9.21 -2.57
CA ARG A 106 -3.22 9.62 -1.90
C ARG A 106 -4.27 10.02 -2.93
N VAL A 107 -5.42 9.37 -2.88
CA VAL A 107 -6.55 9.61 -3.75
C VAL A 107 -7.62 10.41 -3.01
N ALA A 108 -8.17 11.44 -3.64
CA ALA A 108 -9.28 12.19 -3.08
C ALA A 108 -10.57 11.39 -3.25
N LEU A 109 -11.21 11.01 -2.14
CA LEU A 109 -12.48 10.29 -2.11
C LEU A 109 -13.61 11.25 -1.69
N ARG A 110 -14.80 11.04 -2.26
CA ARG A 110 -16.02 11.68 -1.82
C ARG A 110 -16.55 10.96 -0.58
N GLU A 111 -16.66 11.67 0.54
CA GLU A 111 -17.16 11.14 1.83
C GLU A 111 -16.38 9.89 2.33
N GLY A 112 -15.11 9.72 1.87
CA GLY A 112 -14.35 8.50 2.16
C GLY A 112 -14.89 7.21 1.53
N ARG A 113 -15.90 7.30 0.66
CA ARG A 113 -16.75 6.20 0.23
C ARG A 113 -16.66 5.87 -1.25
N THR A 114 -16.70 6.92 -2.10
CA THR A 114 -16.71 6.79 -3.56
C THR A 114 -15.80 7.82 -4.24
N LEU A 115 -15.74 7.78 -5.56
CA LEU A 115 -14.96 8.71 -6.37
C LEU A 115 -15.73 10.03 -6.55
N HIS A 116 -15.01 11.14 -6.77
CA HIS A 116 -15.62 12.44 -7.03
C HIS A 116 -16.29 12.55 -8.39
N HIS A 117 -15.72 11.89 -9.40
CA HIS A 117 -16.20 11.86 -10.79
C HIS A 117 -15.73 10.60 -11.50
N ASP A 118 -16.32 10.32 -12.66
CA ASP A 118 -15.88 9.26 -13.52
C ASP A 118 -14.47 9.55 -14.07
N ALA A 119 -13.64 8.52 -14.17
CA ALA A 119 -12.28 8.64 -14.65
C ALA A 119 -11.94 7.50 -15.59
N ASN A 120 -11.12 7.82 -16.59
CA ASN A 120 -10.55 6.87 -17.51
C ASN A 120 -9.03 6.82 -17.31
N GLY A 121 -8.45 5.63 -17.29
CA GLY A 121 -7.02 5.44 -17.24
C GLY A 121 -6.53 4.53 -18.35
N HIS A 122 -5.30 4.73 -18.75
CA HIS A 122 -4.68 3.99 -19.84
C HIS A 122 -3.23 3.61 -19.50
N PHE A 123 -2.88 2.36 -19.73
CA PHE A 123 -1.50 1.91 -19.64
C PHE A 123 -1.23 0.73 -20.59
N GLY A 124 -0.34 0.92 -21.55
CA GLY A 124 -0.08 -0.08 -22.59
C GLY A 124 -1.36 -0.43 -23.37
N ALA A 125 -1.73 -1.69 -23.42
CA ALA A 125 -2.99 -2.15 -24.03
C ALA A 125 -4.19 -2.04 -23.07
N GLY A 126 -3.99 -1.71 -21.79
CA GLY A 126 -5.04 -1.63 -20.78
C GLY A 126 -5.74 -0.28 -20.79
N ARG A 127 -7.05 -0.31 -20.89
CA ARG A 127 -7.94 0.85 -20.68
C ARG A 127 -8.88 0.53 -19.54
N VAL A 128 -9.01 1.42 -18.58
CA VAL A 128 -9.87 1.26 -17.42
C VAL A 128 -10.84 2.42 -17.36
N VAL A 129 -12.10 2.08 -17.15
CA VAL A 129 -13.18 3.05 -16.90
C VAL A 129 -13.60 2.89 -15.45
N LEU A 130 -13.55 3.97 -14.69
CA LEU A 130 -14.00 4.07 -13.30
C LEU A 130 -15.21 4.98 -13.25
N ARG A 131 -16.28 4.54 -12.59
CA ARG A 131 -17.50 5.34 -12.40
C ARG A 131 -17.79 5.49 -10.92
N ALA A 132 -18.08 6.70 -10.51
CA ALA A 132 -18.61 6.97 -9.19
C ALA A 132 -19.99 6.33 -9.06
N ALA A 133 -20.24 5.68 -7.93
CA ALA A 133 -21.48 4.96 -7.67
C ALA A 133 -22.21 5.51 -6.44
N PRO A 134 -23.55 5.45 -6.40
CA PRO A 134 -24.32 5.80 -5.22
C PRO A 134 -24.06 4.83 -4.06
N ALA A 135 -24.39 5.26 -2.86
CA ALA A 135 -24.23 4.44 -1.65
C ALA A 135 -25.02 3.15 -1.75
N GLY A 136 -24.41 2.02 -1.36
CA GLY A 136 -25.01 0.69 -1.40
C GLY A 136 -24.76 -0.11 -2.67
N THR A 137 -24.11 0.46 -3.69
CA THR A 137 -23.75 -0.26 -4.92
C THR A 137 -22.68 -1.33 -4.67
N GLY A 138 -21.76 -1.08 -3.73
CA GLY A 138 -20.61 -1.94 -3.48
C GLY A 138 -19.52 -1.83 -4.54
N ILE A 139 -18.51 -2.68 -4.46
CA ILE A 139 -17.38 -2.70 -5.39
C ILE A 139 -17.69 -3.66 -6.54
N ILE A 140 -17.98 -3.10 -7.71
CA ILE A 140 -18.20 -3.86 -8.96
C ILE A 140 -16.98 -3.67 -9.85
N ALA A 141 -16.00 -4.57 -9.73
CA ALA A 141 -14.72 -4.46 -10.44
C ALA A 141 -14.11 -5.83 -10.75
N GLY A 142 -13.26 -5.90 -11.76
CA GLY A 142 -12.44 -7.09 -12.03
C GLY A 142 -11.42 -7.34 -10.92
N GLY A 143 -11.01 -8.60 -10.72
CA GLY A 143 -10.17 -9.04 -9.60
C GLY A 143 -9.00 -8.10 -9.22
N PRO A 144 -8.08 -7.78 -10.15
CA PRO A 144 -6.97 -6.87 -9.86
C PRO A 144 -7.40 -5.47 -9.42
N MET A 145 -8.42 -4.90 -10.08
CA MET A 145 -8.96 -3.58 -9.73
C MET A 145 -9.70 -3.61 -8.39
N ARG A 146 -10.45 -4.69 -8.14
CA ARG A 146 -11.16 -4.88 -6.88
C ARG A 146 -10.20 -4.89 -5.69
N ALA A 147 -9.05 -5.55 -5.83
CA ALA A 147 -8.01 -5.52 -4.80
C ALA A 147 -7.53 -4.09 -4.48
N VAL A 148 -7.38 -3.24 -5.50
CA VAL A 148 -6.99 -1.83 -5.32
C VAL A 148 -8.06 -1.05 -4.54
N PHE A 149 -9.33 -1.19 -4.87
CA PHE A 149 -10.41 -0.46 -4.20
C PHE A 149 -10.63 -0.92 -2.76
N GLU A 150 -10.56 -2.23 -2.51
CA GLU A 150 -10.68 -2.78 -1.15
C GLU A 150 -9.55 -2.30 -0.23
N THR A 151 -8.29 -2.32 -0.70
CA THR A 151 -7.16 -1.83 0.10
C THR A 151 -7.16 -0.32 0.29
N MET A 152 -7.75 0.44 -0.66
CA MET A 152 -7.91 1.90 -0.57
C MET A 152 -9.07 2.30 0.37
N GLY A 153 -10.00 1.38 0.67
CA GLY A 153 -11.15 1.64 1.52
C GLY A 153 -12.37 2.23 0.80
N VAL A 154 -12.41 2.17 -0.54
CA VAL A 154 -13.60 2.55 -1.32
C VAL A 154 -14.69 1.53 -1.11
N GLN A 155 -15.92 2.00 -0.90
CA GLN A 155 -17.08 1.15 -0.66
C GLN A 155 -17.95 1.00 -1.91
N ASP A 156 -18.09 2.07 -2.70
CA ASP A 156 -18.99 2.10 -3.84
C ASP A 156 -18.27 2.58 -5.10
N VAL A 157 -18.06 1.67 -6.05
CA VAL A 157 -17.42 1.97 -7.33
C VAL A 157 -17.78 0.93 -8.37
N VAL A 158 -17.99 1.38 -9.61
CA VAL A 158 -18.13 0.52 -10.77
C VAL A 158 -16.92 0.70 -11.69
N ALA A 159 -16.23 -0.39 -11.99
CA ALA A 159 -15.03 -0.34 -12.82
C ALA A 159 -15.00 -1.47 -13.84
N LYS A 160 -14.55 -1.14 -15.05
CA LYS A 160 -14.37 -2.11 -16.13
C LYS A 160 -13.03 -1.92 -16.80
N CYS A 161 -12.29 -3.01 -16.95
CA CYS A 161 -11.10 -3.03 -17.79
C CYS A 161 -11.44 -3.46 -19.20
N LEU A 162 -10.89 -2.74 -20.18
CA LEU A 162 -11.03 -2.97 -21.61
C LEU A 162 -9.63 -3.17 -22.21
N GLY A 163 -9.52 -4.03 -23.20
CA GLY A 163 -8.32 -4.17 -24.04
C GLY A 163 -7.23 -5.13 -23.52
N THR A 164 -7.22 -5.48 -22.23
CA THR A 164 -6.24 -6.45 -21.69
C THR A 164 -6.77 -7.21 -20.49
N SER A 165 -6.33 -8.45 -20.34
CA SER A 165 -6.53 -9.25 -19.12
C SER A 165 -5.27 -9.36 -18.25
N ASN A 166 -4.16 -8.71 -18.65
CA ASN A 166 -2.91 -8.74 -17.88
C ASN A 166 -3.05 -7.92 -16.58
N PRO A 167 -2.90 -8.56 -15.38
CA PRO A 167 -3.06 -7.89 -14.09
C PRO A 167 -2.14 -6.68 -13.90
N HIS A 168 -0.92 -6.74 -14.42
CA HIS A 168 0.03 -5.63 -14.33
C HIS A 168 -0.46 -4.39 -15.09
N ASN A 169 -0.98 -4.56 -16.29
CA ASN A 169 -1.49 -3.46 -17.09
C ASN A 169 -2.79 -2.91 -16.49
N MET A 170 -3.66 -3.79 -15.98
CA MET A 170 -4.91 -3.40 -15.33
C MET A 170 -4.65 -2.51 -14.11
N ILE A 171 -3.74 -2.91 -13.21
CA ILE A 171 -3.39 -2.12 -12.03
C ILE A 171 -2.78 -0.78 -12.43
N LYS A 172 -1.81 -0.77 -13.34
CA LYS A 172 -1.17 0.48 -13.79
C LYS A 172 -2.18 1.45 -14.41
N ALA A 173 -3.09 0.96 -15.25
CA ALA A 173 -4.16 1.78 -15.83
C ALA A 173 -5.14 2.29 -14.77
N THR A 174 -5.45 1.47 -13.74
CA THR A 174 -6.28 1.91 -12.60
C THR A 174 -5.58 3.03 -11.82
N PHE A 175 -4.29 2.90 -11.56
CA PHE A 175 -3.51 3.95 -10.89
C PHE A 175 -3.41 5.23 -11.70
N ASP A 176 -3.27 5.14 -13.03
CA ASP A 176 -3.33 6.29 -13.92
C ASP A 176 -4.68 7.01 -13.82
N ALA A 177 -5.80 6.28 -13.82
CA ALA A 177 -7.12 6.86 -13.60
C ALA A 177 -7.26 7.52 -12.23
N LEU A 178 -6.72 6.91 -11.15
CA LEU A 178 -6.79 7.42 -9.78
C LEU A 178 -5.95 8.68 -9.58
N ILE A 179 -4.79 8.79 -10.21
CA ILE A 179 -3.93 9.99 -10.17
C ILE A 179 -4.62 11.18 -10.85
N ASN A 180 -5.36 10.92 -11.92
CA ASN A 180 -6.07 11.94 -12.67
C ASN A 180 -7.37 12.41 -11.99
N LEU A 181 -7.80 11.79 -10.89
CA LEU A 181 -8.94 12.22 -10.11
C LEU A 181 -8.68 13.56 -9.43
N ALA A 182 -9.56 14.51 -9.68
CA ALA A 182 -9.49 15.85 -9.11
C ALA A 182 -10.62 16.06 -8.09
N SER A 183 -10.27 16.50 -6.88
CA SER A 183 -11.28 16.93 -5.91
C SER A 183 -11.89 18.28 -6.31
N PRO A 184 -13.18 18.54 -6.01
CA PRO A 184 -13.81 19.85 -6.27
C PRO A 184 -13.04 21.01 -5.66
N ARG A 185 -12.43 20.83 -4.49
CA ARG A 185 -11.59 21.85 -3.84
C ARG A 185 -10.35 22.20 -4.66
N HIS A 186 -9.69 21.19 -5.24
CA HIS A 186 -8.51 21.40 -6.09
C HIS A 186 -8.87 22.10 -7.39
N VAL A 187 -10.02 21.75 -8.00
CA VAL A 187 -10.53 22.41 -9.21
C VAL A 187 -10.94 23.86 -8.91
N ALA A 188 -11.61 24.12 -7.77
CA ALA A 188 -11.98 25.44 -7.31
C ALA A 188 -10.75 26.34 -7.14
N ALA A 189 -9.73 25.86 -6.45
CA ALA A 189 -8.47 26.57 -6.26
C ALA A 189 -7.79 26.92 -7.59
N LYS A 190 -7.74 25.97 -8.53
CA LYS A 190 -7.16 26.21 -9.88
C LYS A 190 -7.95 27.25 -10.68
N ARG A 191 -9.26 27.35 -10.48
CA ARG A 191 -10.14 28.26 -11.22
C ARG A 191 -10.41 29.58 -10.50
N GLY A 192 -9.90 29.78 -9.28
CA GLY A 192 -10.18 30.95 -8.45
C GLY A 192 -11.67 31.12 -8.09
N LYS A 193 -12.44 30.02 -7.98
CA LYS A 193 -13.88 30.01 -7.71
C LYS A 193 -14.18 29.32 -6.37
N ASN A 194 -15.36 29.59 -5.82
CA ASN A 194 -15.83 28.88 -4.64
C ASN A 194 -16.24 27.45 -5.00
N VAL A 195 -16.08 26.55 -4.03
CA VAL A 195 -16.43 25.12 -4.20
C VAL A 195 -17.94 24.95 -4.51
N GLY A 196 -18.81 25.78 -3.91
CA GLY A 196 -20.24 25.78 -4.14
C GLY A 196 -20.62 26.04 -5.62
N ASP A 197 -19.90 26.94 -6.30
CA ASP A 197 -20.16 27.24 -7.73
C ASP A 197 -19.83 26.05 -8.67
N ILE A 198 -18.97 25.13 -8.20
CA ILE A 198 -18.60 23.94 -8.99
C ILE A 198 -19.57 22.79 -8.73
N ILE A 199 -20.00 22.61 -7.48
CA ILE A 199 -20.93 21.54 -7.07
C ILE A 199 -22.36 21.90 -7.49
N GLY A 200 -22.79 23.12 -7.25
CA GLY A 200 -24.17 23.58 -7.53
C GLY A 200 -24.59 23.48 -9.02
N ARG A 201 -23.63 23.51 -9.94
CA ARG A 201 -23.92 23.27 -11.36
C ARG A 201 -24.31 21.81 -11.67
N ARG A 202 -23.90 20.86 -10.85
CA ARG A 202 -24.26 19.44 -11.02
C ARG A 202 -25.66 19.15 -10.50
N ASP A 203 -26.01 19.73 -9.36
CA ASP A 203 -27.33 19.54 -8.75
C ASP A 203 -28.43 20.22 -9.59
N GLY A 204 -28.12 21.38 -10.18
CA GLY A 204 -29.00 22.06 -11.11
C GLY A 204 -29.25 21.30 -12.41
N ALA A 205 -28.21 20.66 -12.96
CA ALA A 205 -28.35 19.86 -14.20
C ALA A 205 -29.10 18.55 -13.95
N ALA A 206 -28.86 17.90 -12.77
CA ALA A 206 -29.59 16.69 -12.37
C ALA A 206 -31.07 17.00 -12.05
N ALA A 207 -31.33 18.11 -11.38
CA ALA A 207 -32.72 18.56 -11.12
C ALA A 207 -33.47 18.96 -12.39
N ALA A 208 -32.82 19.62 -13.35
CA ALA A 208 -33.39 19.95 -14.66
C ALA A 208 -33.66 18.72 -15.52
N ALA A 209 -32.79 17.69 -15.47
CA ALA A 209 -33.02 16.43 -16.15
C ALA A 209 -34.16 15.59 -15.53
N ALA A 210 -34.35 15.69 -14.22
CA ALA A 210 -35.43 15.02 -13.51
C ALA A 210 -36.80 15.73 -13.66
N ALA A 211 -36.80 17.04 -13.92
CA ALA A 211 -38.01 17.83 -14.15
C ALA A 211 -38.49 17.82 -15.61
N GLY A 212 -37.67 17.30 -16.54
CA GLY A 212 -37.98 17.19 -17.97
C GLY A 212 -38.34 15.79 -18.44
N ALA A 213 -38.45 14.80 -17.53
CA ALA A 213 -38.93 13.44 -17.77
C ALA A 213 -40.29 13.20 -17.12
#